data_4121221427d068ae20b937177a32f8b0
#
_entry.id   4121221427d068ae20b937177a32f8b0
#
_cell.length_a   1.000
_cell.length_b   1.000
_cell.length_c   1.000
_cell.angle_alpha   90.00
_cell.angle_beta   90.00
_cell.angle_gamma   90.00
#
_symmetry.space_group_name_H-M   'P 1'
#
loop_
_entity.id
_entity.type
_entity.pdbx_description
1 polymer ?
#
loop_
_entity_poly.entity_id
_entity_poly.type
_entity_poly.pdbx_seq_one_letter_code
_entity_poly.pdbx_strand_id
1 'polypeptide(L)'
;EDFAVDSSTNATIVLPDTQGLTPADLDGYAAELSRVPDVSSVSAPGGTFVDGSRTAPPAAATGFADGSAFLTVGSTAPLFTDASETQLDRLHAVAPPRDVPVLVTGLAQINRDSSEAITSRLPLVLTVIALITYVLLFLLTGSVVLPLKALVLNVLSLTAAFGALVWIFQDGHLGGLGTTHTGTLVANMPVLLFCIAFGLSMDYEVFLVARIREFWLSPGMSNDEAVALGIAHTGRVITAAALIMSISFAALIAAST
;
A
#
# COMPACT_ATOMS: atom_id res chain seq x y z
N GLU A 1 22.85 19.26 10.69
CA GLU A 1 23.11 20.10 9.49
C GLU A 1 24.05 19.36 8.57
N ASP A 2 23.61 18.56 7.69
CA ASP A 2 24.27 18.09 6.46
C ASP A 2 23.66 16.76 5.97
N PHE A 3 22.32 16.65 6.03
CA PHE A 3 21.61 15.64 5.22
C PHE A 3 21.08 16.34 3.95
N ALA A 4 22.00 16.85 3.14
CA ALA A 4 21.68 17.59 1.91
C ALA A 4 21.14 16.69 0.78
N VAL A 5 21.15 15.38 0.98
CA VAL A 5 20.54 14.41 0.06
C VAL A 5 19.72 13.42 0.89
N ASP A 6 18.42 13.40 0.68
CA ASP A 6 17.54 12.41 1.28
C ASP A 6 17.87 11.03 0.69
N SER A 7 18.65 10.25 1.43
CA SER A 7 19.04 8.90 1.00
C SER A 7 17.86 7.94 0.88
N SER A 8 16.69 8.30 1.41
CA SER A 8 15.47 7.49 1.30
C SER A 8 14.91 7.43 -0.12
N THR A 9 15.18 8.46 -0.95
CA THR A 9 14.77 8.51 -2.36
C THR A 9 15.69 7.71 -3.28
N ASN A 10 16.84 7.25 -2.80
CA ASN A 10 17.81 6.55 -3.62
C ASN A 10 17.28 5.20 -4.11
N ALA A 11 17.57 4.89 -5.37
CA ALA A 11 17.40 3.56 -5.92
C ALA A 11 18.76 2.86 -6.03
N THR A 12 18.77 1.54 -5.94
CA THR A 12 19.96 0.72 -6.19
C THR A 12 19.69 -0.16 -7.39
N ILE A 13 20.62 -0.15 -8.31
CA ILE A 13 20.61 -0.99 -9.50
C ILE A 13 21.63 -2.11 -9.29
N VAL A 14 21.16 -3.36 -9.35
CA VAL A 14 21.96 -4.56 -9.15
C VAL A 14 22.08 -5.33 -10.43
N LEU A 15 23.30 -5.66 -10.81
CA LEU A 15 23.64 -6.58 -11.88
C LEU A 15 24.11 -7.89 -11.23
N PRO A 16 23.26 -8.93 -11.17
CA PRO A 16 23.57 -10.18 -10.47
C PRO A 16 24.62 -11.03 -11.19
N ASP A 17 24.81 -10.82 -12.48
CA ASP A 17 25.83 -11.48 -13.29
C ASP A 17 26.60 -10.42 -14.09
N THR A 18 27.89 -10.32 -13.82
CA THR A 18 28.79 -9.39 -14.49
C THR A 18 29.83 -10.10 -15.35
N GLN A 19 29.62 -11.38 -15.73
CA GLN A 19 30.54 -12.10 -16.58
C GLN A 19 30.73 -11.36 -17.91
N GLY A 20 31.99 -11.09 -18.23
CA GLY A 20 32.35 -10.35 -19.43
C GLY A 20 32.15 -8.85 -19.39
N LEU A 21 31.63 -8.28 -18.30
CA LEU A 21 31.60 -6.85 -18.11
C LEU A 21 32.92 -6.32 -17.58
N THR A 22 33.26 -5.12 -18.02
CA THR A 22 34.41 -4.35 -17.50
C THR A 22 33.92 -3.21 -16.63
N PRO A 23 34.76 -2.62 -15.74
CA PRO A 23 34.41 -1.39 -15.04
C PRO A 23 34.00 -0.26 -15.99
N ALA A 24 34.56 -0.19 -17.20
CA ALA A 24 34.20 0.81 -18.20
C ALA A 24 32.76 0.61 -18.75
N ASP A 25 32.29 -0.63 -18.87
CA ASP A 25 30.90 -0.92 -19.27
C ASP A 25 29.92 -0.42 -18.19
N LEU A 26 30.27 -0.58 -16.90
CA LEU A 26 29.46 -0.06 -15.77
C LEU A 26 29.50 1.46 -15.70
N ASP A 27 30.63 2.09 -15.96
CA ASP A 27 30.76 3.54 -16.00
C ASP A 27 29.92 4.14 -17.16
N GLY A 28 29.92 3.48 -18.33
CA GLY A 28 29.05 3.85 -19.45
C GLY A 28 27.57 3.77 -19.10
N TYR A 29 27.18 2.68 -18.45
CA TYR A 29 25.79 2.51 -17.99
C TYR A 29 25.40 3.53 -16.94
N ALA A 30 26.27 3.81 -15.97
CA ALA A 30 26.06 4.85 -14.96
C ALA A 30 25.91 6.25 -15.59
N ALA A 31 26.70 6.54 -16.63
CA ALA A 31 26.59 7.79 -17.37
C ALA A 31 25.22 7.92 -18.06
N GLU A 32 24.70 6.84 -18.65
CA GLU A 32 23.36 6.84 -19.26
C GLU A 32 22.24 6.99 -18.24
N LEU A 33 22.31 6.25 -17.14
CA LEU A 33 21.35 6.37 -16.03
C LEU A 33 21.32 7.79 -15.46
N SER A 34 22.48 8.47 -15.38
CA SER A 34 22.56 9.83 -14.84
C SER A 34 21.91 10.90 -15.71
N ARG A 35 21.52 10.57 -16.96
CA ARG A 35 20.75 11.46 -17.86
C ARG A 35 19.25 11.32 -17.71
N VAL A 36 18.81 10.35 -16.93
CA VAL A 36 17.38 10.19 -16.67
C VAL A 36 16.88 11.40 -15.86
N PRO A 37 15.79 12.03 -16.25
CA PRO A 37 15.19 13.13 -15.50
C PRO A 37 14.96 12.77 -14.03
N ASP A 38 15.16 13.75 -13.14
CA ASP A 38 15.05 13.63 -11.69
C ASP A 38 16.11 12.71 -11.04
N VAL A 39 17.11 12.24 -11.81
CA VAL A 39 18.32 11.62 -11.24
C VAL A 39 19.31 12.73 -10.89
N SER A 40 19.69 12.81 -9.62
CA SER A 40 20.67 13.77 -9.13
C SER A 40 22.11 13.35 -9.41
N SER A 41 22.38 12.06 -9.26
CA SER A 41 23.68 11.46 -9.52
C SER A 41 23.60 9.94 -9.57
N VAL A 42 24.59 9.30 -10.18
CA VAL A 42 24.75 7.85 -10.14
C VAL A 42 26.15 7.53 -9.65
N SER A 43 26.24 6.78 -8.53
CA SER A 43 27.51 6.27 -8.03
C SER A 43 27.78 4.88 -8.57
N ALA A 44 28.89 4.72 -9.29
CA ALA A 44 29.40 3.49 -9.85
C ALA A 44 30.83 3.24 -9.34
N PRO A 45 31.38 2.04 -9.49
CA PRO A 45 32.75 1.72 -9.07
C PRO A 45 33.81 2.68 -9.61
N GLY A 46 33.63 3.20 -10.84
CA GLY A 46 34.54 4.15 -11.46
C GLY A 46 34.40 5.59 -10.97
N GLY A 47 33.25 5.97 -10.40
CA GLY A 47 33.01 7.34 -9.91
C GLY A 47 31.55 7.69 -9.81
N THR A 48 31.29 8.98 -9.55
CA THR A 48 29.95 9.57 -9.55
C THR A 48 29.71 10.28 -10.88
N PHE A 49 28.55 10.01 -11.47
CA PHE A 49 28.13 10.54 -12.75
C PHE A 49 26.94 11.48 -12.58
N VAL A 50 26.98 12.63 -13.28
CA VAL A 50 25.91 13.63 -13.35
C VAL A 50 25.78 14.05 -14.81
N ASP A 51 24.59 14.05 -15.36
CA ASP A 51 24.29 14.39 -16.77
C ASP A 51 25.23 13.73 -17.77
N GLY A 52 25.52 12.45 -17.55
CA GLY A 52 26.37 11.63 -18.43
C GLY A 52 27.87 11.87 -18.24
N SER A 53 28.30 12.70 -17.32
CA SER A 53 29.71 13.02 -17.10
C SER A 53 30.18 12.59 -15.72
N ARG A 54 31.38 12.03 -15.65
CA ARG A 54 32.01 11.70 -14.37
C ARG A 54 32.46 12.98 -13.68
N THR A 55 31.99 13.20 -12.45
CA THR A 55 32.24 14.44 -11.71
C THR A 55 33.14 14.27 -10.49
N ALA A 56 33.09 13.11 -9.83
CA ALA A 56 33.78 12.87 -8.57
C ALA A 56 34.11 11.37 -8.38
N PRO A 57 34.89 10.99 -7.36
CA PRO A 57 34.92 9.63 -6.84
C PRO A 57 33.52 9.20 -6.38
N PRO A 58 33.27 7.87 -6.16
CA PRO A 58 31.98 7.40 -5.69
C PRO A 58 31.51 8.12 -4.42
N ALA A 59 30.33 8.77 -4.50
CA ALA A 59 29.75 9.55 -3.38
C ALA A 59 28.79 8.72 -2.52
N ALA A 60 28.27 7.59 -3.06
CA ALA A 60 27.43 6.66 -2.35
C ALA A 60 27.99 5.22 -2.48
N ALA A 61 27.43 4.31 -1.69
CA ALA A 61 27.83 2.90 -1.73
C ALA A 61 27.67 2.33 -3.16
N THR A 62 28.67 1.63 -3.62
CA THR A 62 28.72 0.93 -4.91
C THR A 62 29.70 -0.23 -4.80
N GLY A 63 29.58 -1.24 -5.67
CA GLY A 63 30.48 -2.38 -5.63
C GLY A 63 30.54 -3.13 -6.95
N PHE A 64 31.69 -3.79 -7.15
CA PHE A 64 31.94 -4.72 -8.23
C PHE A 64 32.81 -5.84 -7.65
N ALA A 65 32.18 -6.96 -7.29
CA ALA A 65 32.88 -8.10 -6.68
C ALA A 65 32.07 -9.39 -6.88
N ASP A 66 32.75 -10.53 -6.87
CA ASP A 66 32.15 -11.88 -6.87
C ASP A 66 31.18 -12.14 -8.03
N GLY A 67 31.44 -11.54 -9.20
CA GLY A 67 30.60 -11.70 -10.38
C GLY A 67 29.30 -10.91 -10.35
N SER A 68 29.16 -9.97 -9.43
CA SER A 68 28.02 -9.06 -9.34
C SER A 68 28.46 -7.60 -9.21
N ALA A 69 27.56 -6.67 -9.54
CA ALA A 69 27.81 -5.24 -9.35
C ALA A 69 26.53 -4.55 -8.84
N PHE A 70 26.71 -3.43 -8.14
CA PHE A 70 25.61 -2.56 -7.82
C PHE A 70 26.01 -1.09 -7.95
N LEU A 71 25.04 -0.30 -8.38
CA LEU A 71 25.13 1.16 -8.51
C LEU A 71 24.06 1.80 -7.65
N THR A 72 24.38 2.96 -7.09
CA THR A 72 23.38 3.77 -6.36
C THR A 72 22.98 4.98 -7.19
N VAL A 73 21.69 5.11 -7.42
CA VAL A 73 21.06 6.20 -8.16
C VAL A 73 20.41 7.14 -7.15
N GLY A 74 20.91 8.35 -7.05
CA GLY A 74 20.30 9.42 -6.27
C GLY A 74 19.12 10.01 -7.02
N SER A 75 17.98 10.16 -6.36
CA SER A 75 16.76 10.69 -6.95
C SER A 75 16.32 11.97 -6.23
N THR A 76 15.79 12.92 -7.01
CA THR A 76 15.08 14.12 -6.52
C THR A 76 13.57 13.99 -6.66
N ALA A 77 13.08 12.95 -7.34
CA ALA A 77 11.65 12.69 -7.44
C ALA A 77 11.07 12.37 -6.05
N PRO A 78 9.99 13.05 -5.63
CA PRO A 78 9.34 12.75 -4.36
C PRO A 78 8.81 11.31 -4.37
N LEU A 79 9.06 10.57 -3.28
CA LEU A 79 8.58 9.19 -3.14
C LEU A 79 7.05 9.10 -3.23
N PHE A 80 6.57 8.00 -3.79
CA PHE A 80 5.15 7.69 -3.88
C PHE A 80 4.33 8.71 -4.69
N THR A 81 4.94 9.30 -5.72
CA THR A 81 4.29 10.21 -6.67
C THR A 81 4.38 9.69 -8.10
N ASP A 82 3.57 10.23 -9.01
CA ASP A 82 3.64 9.93 -10.45
C ASP A 82 5.03 10.25 -11.03
N ALA A 83 5.74 11.22 -10.44
CA ALA A 83 7.10 11.56 -10.84
C ALA A 83 8.07 10.40 -10.55
N SER A 84 7.98 9.78 -9.35
CA SER A 84 8.81 8.63 -9.00
C SER A 84 8.48 7.40 -9.85
N GLU A 85 7.21 7.18 -10.18
CA GLU A 85 6.80 6.09 -11.08
C GLU A 85 7.33 6.29 -12.51
N THR A 86 7.20 7.51 -13.03
CA THR A 86 7.74 7.87 -14.35
C THR A 86 9.26 7.75 -14.40
N GLN A 87 9.95 8.13 -13.33
CA GLN A 87 11.40 7.97 -13.22
C GLN A 87 11.80 6.49 -13.24
N LEU A 88 11.10 5.63 -12.48
CA LEU A 88 11.34 4.18 -12.51
C LEU A 88 11.16 3.59 -13.91
N ASP A 89 10.12 3.97 -14.63
CA ASP A 89 9.91 3.53 -16.02
C ASP A 89 11.09 3.90 -16.92
N ARG A 90 11.61 5.12 -16.76
CA ARG A 90 12.77 5.58 -17.52
C ARG A 90 14.07 4.88 -17.13
N LEU A 91 14.26 4.59 -15.82
CA LEU A 91 15.41 3.82 -15.35
C LEU A 91 15.39 2.38 -15.91
N HIS A 92 14.22 1.75 -15.92
CA HIS A 92 14.05 0.43 -16.54
C HIS A 92 14.24 0.43 -18.07
N ALA A 93 13.98 1.55 -18.74
CA ALA A 93 14.14 1.68 -20.19
C ALA A 93 15.60 1.89 -20.62
N VAL A 94 16.52 2.22 -19.71
CA VAL A 94 17.94 2.34 -20.05
C VAL A 94 18.50 0.95 -20.35
N ALA A 95 19.05 0.78 -21.55
CA ALA A 95 19.58 -0.49 -21.99
C ALA A 95 20.74 -0.95 -21.10
N PRO A 96 20.69 -2.14 -20.51
CA PRO A 96 21.77 -2.63 -19.68
C PRO A 96 23.01 -2.97 -20.54
N PRO A 97 24.22 -2.90 -19.97
CA PRO A 97 25.42 -3.23 -20.71
C PRO A 97 25.37 -4.71 -21.13
N ARG A 98 25.57 -4.96 -22.43
CA ARG A 98 25.58 -6.32 -23.01
C ARG A 98 24.35 -7.18 -22.72
N ASP A 99 23.18 -6.56 -22.55
CA ASP A 99 21.91 -7.23 -22.27
C ASP A 99 21.90 -8.13 -21.03
N VAL A 100 22.75 -7.86 -20.03
CA VAL A 100 22.71 -8.59 -18.75
C VAL A 100 21.46 -8.23 -17.96
N PRO A 101 20.90 -9.18 -17.18
CA PRO A 101 19.75 -8.89 -16.35
C PRO A 101 20.09 -7.83 -15.29
N VAL A 102 19.19 -6.87 -15.13
CA VAL A 102 19.31 -5.78 -14.15
C VAL A 102 18.11 -5.81 -13.22
N LEU A 103 18.37 -5.65 -11.93
CA LEU A 103 17.34 -5.53 -10.91
C LEU A 103 17.40 -4.12 -10.32
N VAL A 104 16.25 -3.48 -10.24
CA VAL A 104 16.11 -2.16 -9.58
C VAL A 104 15.48 -2.38 -8.21
N THR A 105 16.01 -1.75 -7.18
CA THR A 105 15.45 -1.76 -5.82
C THR A 105 15.52 -0.36 -5.22
N GLY A 106 14.81 -0.15 -4.13
CA GLY A 106 14.65 1.14 -3.46
C GLY A 106 13.19 1.32 -3.04
N LEU A 107 12.90 2.32 -2.22
CA LEU A 107 11.55 2.50 -1.67
C LEU A 107 10.47 2.71 -2.75
N ALA A 108 10.79 3.44 -3.82
CA ALA A 108 9.87 3.62 -4.95
C ALA A 108 9.56 2.29 -5.64
N GLN A 109 10.58 1.47 -5.94
CA GLN A 109 10.40 0.17 -6.58
C GLN A 109 9.65 -0.81 -5.66
N ILE A 110 10.00 -0.86 -4.37
CA ILE A 110 9.31 -1.71 -3.39
C ILE A 110 7.82 -1.37 -3.31
N ASN A 111 7.48 -0.08 -3.34
CA ASN A 111 6.09 0.35 -3.34
C ASN A 111 5.36 -0.07 -4.61
N ARG A 112 5.98 0.09 -5.78
CA ARG A 112 5.45 -0.36 -7.08
C ARG A 112 5.18 -1.86 -7.07
N ASP A 113 6.18 -2.67 -6.70
CA ASP A 113 6.08 -4.13 -6.65
C ASP A 113 4.98 -4.58 -5.66
N SER A 114 4.91 -3.92 -4.50
CA SER A 114 3.87 -4.19 -3.50
C SER A 114 2.48 -3.85 -4.03
N SER A 115 2.33 -2.70 -4.70
CA SER A 115 1.06 -2.27 -5.30
C SER A 115 0.60 -3.23 -6.39
N GLU A 116 1.51 -3.65 -7.27
CA GLU A 116 1.23 -4.61 -8.34
C GLU A 116 0.86 -5.99 -7.78
N ALA A 117 1.63 -6.49 -6.81
CA ALA A 117 1.36 -7.77 -6.15
C ALA A 117 -0.01 -7.77 -5.43
N ILE A 118 -0.38 -6.67 -4.77
CA ILE A 118 -1.67 -6.50 -4.12
C ILE A 118 -2.78 -6.46 -5.19
N THR A 119 -2.66 -5.57 -6.17
CA THR A 119 -3.71 -5.32 -7.17
C THR A 119 -3.99 -6.57 -8.01
N SER A 120 -2.97 -7.32 -8.39
CA SER A 120 -3.12 -8.55 -9.18
C SER A 120 -3.85 -9.67 -8.40
N ARG A 121 -3.69 -9.74 -7.09
CA ARG A 121 -4.30 -10.78 -6.23
C ARG A 121 -5.60 -10.33 -5.56
N LEU A 122 -5.86 -9.04 -5.51
CA LEU A 122 -7.02 -8.45 -4.82
C LEU A 122 -8.36 -9.07 -5.24
N PRO A 123 -8.68 -9.25 -6.55
CA PRO A 123 -9.96 -9.84 -6.96
C PRO A 123 -10.16 -11.26 -6.42
N LEU A 124 -9.12 -12.08 -6.44
CA LEU A 124 -9.17 -13.45 -5.91
C LEU A 124 -9.41 -13.43 -4.39
N VAL A 125 -8.64 -12.63 -3.66
CA VAL A 125 -8.75 -12.53 -2.19
C VAL A 125 -10.14 -12.04 -1.78
N LEU A 126 -10.66 -10.98 -2.42
CA LEU A 126 -12.00 -10.47 -2.14
C LEU A 126 -13.09 -11.51 -2.45
N THR A 127 -12.96 -12.26 -3.55
CA THR A 127 -13.90 -13.34 -3.90
C THR A 127 -13.89 -14.43 -2.85
N VAL A 128 -12.72 -14.88 -2.39
CA VAL A 128 -12.60 -15.91 -1.36
C VAL A 128 -13.20 -15.43 -0.03
N ILE A 129 -12.89 -14.20 0.38
CA ILE A 129 -13.46 -13.60 1.60
C ILE A 129 -14.99 -13.53 1.49
N ALA A 130 -15.52 -13.02 0.39
CA ALA A 130 -16.97 -12.92 0.18
C ALA A 130 -17.65 -14.28 0.21
N LEU A 131 -17.05 -15.30 -0.42
CA LEU A 131 -17.59 -16.66 -0.44
C LEU A 131 -17.62 -17.28 0.96
N ILE A 132 -16.51 -17.19 1.70
CA ILE A 132 -16.42 -17.72 3.07
C ILE A 132 -17.43 -17.02 3.97
N THR A 133 -17.49 -15.69 3.93
CA THR A 133 -18.45 -14.89 4.68
C THR A 133 -19.89 -15.24 4.35
N TYR A 134 -20.20 -15.38 3.06
CA TYR A 134 -21.52 -15.78 2.61
C TYR A 134 -21.92 -17.15 3.18
N VAL A 135 -21.03 -18.14 3.09
CA VAL A 135 -21.29 -19.50 3.59
C VAL A 135 -21.49 -19.48 5.10
N LEU A 136 -20.64 -18.80 5.85
CA LEU A 136 -20.76 -18.71 7.31
C LEU A 136 -22.08 -18.05 7.75
N LEU A 137 -22.44 -16.93 7.13
CA LEU A 137 -23.69 -16.24 7.40
C LEU A 137 -24.92 -17.09 6.96
N PHE A 138 -24.82 -17.80 5.85
CA PHE A 138 -25.86 -18.73 5.42
C PHE A 138 -26.08 -19.85 6.45
N LEU A 139 -25.02 -20.47 6.93
CA LEU A 139 -25.09 -21.49 7.97
C LEU A 139 -25.65 -20.92 9.28
N LEU A 140 -25.29 -19.68 9.62
CA LEU A 140 -25.80 -19.01 10.81
C LEU A 140 -27.28 -18.68 10.71
N THR A 141 -27.74 -18.14 9.57
CA THR A 141 -29.07 -17.57 9.40
C THR A 141 -30.10 -18.58 8.80
N GLY A 142 -29.63 -19.55 8.02
CA GLY A 142 -30.48 -20.41 7.20
C GLY A 142 -31.16 -19.67 6.04
N SER A 143 -30.73 -18.45 5.72
CA SER A 143 -31.33 -17.62 4.68
C SER A 143 -30.28 -17.31 3.59
N VAL A 144 -30.69 -17.33 2.34
CA VAL A 144 -29.86 -16.93 1.18
C VAL A 144 -29.78 -15.41 1.03
N VAL A 145 -30.86 -14.71 1.39
CA VAL A 145 -30.99 -13.27 1.15
C VAL A 145 -30.24 -12.45 2.19
N LEU A 146 -30.24 -12.88 3.45
CA LEU A 146 -29.57 -12.12 4.53
C LEU A 146 -28.06 -11.99 4.31
N PRO A 147 -27.31 -13.07 4.01
CA PRO A 147 -25.87 -12.95 3.70
C PRO A 147 -25.58 -12.05 2.50
N LEU A 148 -26.43 -12.10 1.47
CA LEU A 148 -26.24 -11.26 0.29
C LEU A 148 -26.42 -9.77 0.63
N LYS A 149 -27.46 -9.43 1.41
CA LYS A 149 -27.65 -8.05 1.90
C LYS A 149 -26.47 -7.58 2.75
N ALA A 150 -25.99 -8.42 3.65
CA ALA A 150 -24.86 -8.17 4.51
C ALA A 150 -23.60 -7.83 3.69
N LEU A 151 -23.26 -8.66 2.73
CA LEU A 151 -22.11 -8.40 1.84
C LEU A 151 -22.25 -7.10 1.05
N VAL A 152 -23.44 -6.82 0.48
CA VAL A 152 -23.69 -5.60 -0.28
C VAL A 152 -23.53 -4.36 0.62
N LEU A 153 -24.11 -4.38 1.81
CA LEU A 153 -24.02 -3.27 2.76
C LEU A 153 -22.58 -3.05 3.23
N ASN A 154 -21.83 -4.13 3.46
CA ASN A 154 -20.42 -4.04 3.83
C ASN A 154 -19.56 -3.44 2.71
N VAL A 155 -19.75 -3.88 1.46
CA VAL A 155 -19.08 -3.30 0.30
C VAL A 155 -19.40 -1.81 0.17
N LEU A 156 -20.65 -1.40 0.33
CA LEU A 156 -21.05 0.01 0.28
C LEU A 156 -20.41 0.82 1.40
N SER A 157 -20.40 0.31 2.62
CA SER A 157 -19.78 0.97 3.78
C SER A 157 -18.28 1.14 3.60
N LEU A 158 -17.58 0.09 3.15
CA LEU A 158 -16.16 0.14 2.86
C LEU A 158 -15.85 1.11 1.70
N THR A 159 -16.63 1.07 0.63
CA THR A 159 -16.47 2.01 -0.49
C THR A 159 -16.63 3.46 -0.04
N ALA A 160 -17.59 3.74 0.85
CA ALA A 160 -17.76 5.07 1.42
C ALA A 160 -16.56 5.47 2.30
N ALA A 161 -16.05 4.57 3.14
CA ALA A 161 -14.90 4.83 4.00
C ALA A 161 -13.62 5.07 3.19
N PHE A 162 -13.33 4.22 2.18
CA PHE A 162 -12.19 4.40 1.29
C PHE A 162 -12.34 5.62 0.39
N GLY A 163 -13.55 5.89 -0.11
CA GLY A 163 -13.84 7.10 -0.87
C GLY A 163 -13.57 8.37 -0.06
N ALA A 164 -13.98 8.39 1.21
CA ALA A 164 -13.68 9.51 2.09
C ALA A 164 -12.17 9.65 2.36
N LEU A 165 -11.46 8.54 2.55
CA LEU A 165 -10.00 8.53 2.75
C LEU A 165 -9.27 9.10 1.54
N VAL A 166 -9.60 8.64 0.33
CA VAL A 166 -9.02 9.16 -0.93
C VAL A 166 -9.35 10.64 -1.08
N TRP A 167 -10.62 11.01 -0.95
CA TRP A 167 -11.09 12.38 -1.13
C TRP A 167 -10.44 13.37 -0.16
N ILE A 168 -10.25 12.99 1.10
CA ILE A 168 -9.65 13.87 2.13
C ILE A 168 -8.12 13.88 2.00
N PHE A 169 -7.48 12.73 1.99
CA PHE A 169 -6.02 12.62 2.19
C PHE A 169 -5.24 12.56 0.88
N GLN A 170 -5.78 11.93 -0.16
CA GLN A 170 -5.11 11.86 -1.45
C GLN A 170 -5.39 13.10 -2.30
N ASP A 171 -6.66 13.52 -2.39
CA ASP A 171 -7.06 14.69 -3.17
C ASP A 171 -6.90 16.00 -2.39
N GLY A 172 -6.59 15.94 -1.09
CA GLY A 172 -6.31 17.10 -0.24
C GLY A 172 -7.52 17.95 0.13
N HIS A 173 -8.76 17.44 -0.03
CA HIS A 173 -9.94 18.17 0.37
C HIS A 173 -9.98 18.35 1.90
N LEU A 174 -10.68 19.38 2.38
CA LEU A 174 -10.68 19.80 3.78
C LEU A 174 -9.28 20.11 4.34
N GLY A 175 -8.33 20.49 3.47
CA GLY A 175 -6.95 20.75 3.85
C GLY A 175 -6.20 19.51 4.35
N GLY A 176 -6.62 18.30 3.93
CA GLY A 176 -6.04 17.04 4.38
C GLY A 176 -6.12 16.83 5.90
N LEU A 177 -7.04 17.54 6.59
CA LEU A 177 -7.13 17.61 8.06
C LEU A 177 -5.80 18.02 8.73
N GLY A 178 -5.00 18.86 8.06
CA GLY A 178 -3.71 19.33 8.57
C GLY A 178 -2.52 18.45 8.18
N THR A 179 -2.71 17.42 7.36
CA THR A 179 -1.63 16.59 6.81
C THR A 179 -1.19 17.11 5.45
N THR A 180 0.06 16.86 5.08
CA THR A 180 0.56 17.15 3.74
C THR A 180 0.10 16.03 2.80
N HIS A 181 -0.71 16.38 1.80
CA HIS A 181 -1.12 15.42 0.79
C HIS A 181 0.06 15.11 -0.15
N THR A 182 0.34 13.85 -0.34
CA THR A 182 1.45 13.38 -1.21
C THR A 182 0.96 12.94 -2.60
N GLY A 183 -0.36 12.99 -2.85
CA GLY A 183 -0.98 12.54 -4.10
C GLY A 183 -1.16 11.04 -4.21
N THR A 184 -0.47 10.25 -3.40
CA THR A 184 -0.59 8.79 -3.39
C THR A 184 -0.56 8.24 -1.96
N LEU A 185 -1.16 7.07 -1.78
CA LEU A 185 -1.12 6.32 -0.52
C LEU A 185 -0.13 5.16 -0.66
N VAL A 186 0.67 4.93 0.37
CA VAL A 186 1.53 3.75 0.45
C VAL A 186 0.66 2.50 0.37
N ALA A 187 0.97 1.58 -0.55
CA ALA A 187 0.11 0.45 -0.92
C ALA A 187 -0.35 -0.43 0.27
N ASN A 188 0.46 -0.55 1.30
CA ASN A 188 0.15 -1.38 2.48
C ASN A 188 -0.93 -0.77 3.39
N MET A 189 -1.08 0.57 3.42
CA MET A 189 -2.04 1.24 4.32
C MET A 189 -3.51 0.96 3.96
N PRO A 190 -3.94 1.06 2.69
CA PRO A 190 -5.29 0.65 2.30
C PRO A 190 -5.61 -0.80 2.65
N VAL A 191 -4.65 -1.73 2.48
CA VAL A 191 -4.86 -3.16 2.80
C VAL A 191 -5.07 -3.35 4.30
N LEU A 192 -4.24 -2.72 5.14
CA LEU A 192 -4.38 -2.79 6.59
C LEU A 192 -5.74 -2.22 7.04
N LEU A 193 -6.11 -1.05 6.50
CA LEU A 193 -7.40 -0.42 6.79
C LEU A 193 -8.57 -1.32 6.36
N PHE A 194 -8.48 -1.95 5.18
CA PHE A 194 -9.46 -2.92 4.72
C PHE A 194 -9.61 -4.07 5.71
N CYS A 195 -8.52 -4.71 6.10
CA CYS A 195 -8.56 -5.85 7.03
C CYS A 195 -9.21 -5.47 8.37
N ILE A 196 -8.86 -4.32 8.92
CA ILE A 196 -9.43 -3.83 10.19
C ILE A 196 -10.91 -3.49 10.01
N ALA A 197 -11.24 -2.66 9.03
CA ALA A 197 -12.61 -2.17 8.84
C ALA A 197 -13.57 -3.30 8.45
N PHE A 198 -13.16 -4.19 7.54
CA PHE A 198 -13.94 -5.35 7.15
C PHE A 198 -14.14 -6.31 8.33
N GLY A 199 -13.06 -6.67 9.03
CA GLY A 199 -13.13 -7.60 10.16
C GLY A 199 -14.07 -7.08 11.25
N LEU A 200 -13.90 -5.84 11.69
CA LEU A 200 -14.76 -5.23 12.70
C LEU A 200 -16.22 -5.13 12.24
N SER A 201 -16.46 -4.71 11.01
CA SER A 201 -17.81 -4.61 10.45
C SER A 201 -18.52 -5.97 10.48
N MET A 202 -17.82 -7.01 10.03
CA MET A 202 -18.39 -8.36 9.96
C MET A 202 -18.63 -8.99 11.33
N ASP A 203 -17.71 -8.80 12.29
CA ASP A 203 -17.86 -9.36 13.64
C ASP A 203 -19.12 -8.83 14.34
N TYR A 204 -19.35 -7.52 14.24
CA TYR A 204 -20.54 -6.92 14.82
C TYR A 204 -21.83 -7.23 14.06
N GLU A 205 -21.75 -7.39 12.73
CA GLU A 205 -22.89 -7.81 11.91
C GLU A 205 -23.32 -9.23 12.25
N VAL A 206 -22.37 -10.18 12.33
CA VAL A 206 -22.63 -11.56 12.76
C VAL A 206 -23.26 -11.61 14.14
N PHE A 207 -22.73 -10.83 15.08
CA PHE A 207 -23.25 -10.75 16.45
C PHE A 207 -24.69 -10.21 16.49
N LEU A 208 -24.98 -9.14 15.75
CA LEU A 208 -26.32 -8.56 15.65
C LEU A 208 -27.32 -9.56 15.02
N VAL A 209 -26.94 -10.14 13.89
CA VAL A 209 -27.79 -11.09 13.16
C VAL A 209 -28.09 -12.36 14.00
N ALA A 210 -27.07 -12.88 14.69
CA ALA A 210 -27.23 -14.01 15.60
C ALA A 210 -28.24 -13.70 16.72
N ARG A 211 -28.18 -12.49 17.29
CA ARG A 211 -29.11 -12.06 18.35
C ARG A 211 -30.53 -11.86 17.83
N ILE A 212 -30.70 -11.26 16.66
CA ILE A 212 -32.01 -11.12 16.02
C ILE A 212 -32.61 -12.51 15.76
N ARG A 213 -31.83 -13.46 15.26
CA ARG A 213 -32.28 -14.84 15.00
C ARG A 213 -32.70 -15.52 16.28
N GLU A 214 -31.99 -15.34 17.38
CA GLU A 214 -32.35 -15.91 18.67
C GLU A 214 -33.74 -15.45 19.12
N PHE A 215 -34.04 -14.18 19.02
CA PHE A 215 -35.37 -13.63 19.32
C PHE A 215 -36.41 -14.12 18.34
N TRP A 216 -36.11 -14.18 17.04
CA TRP A 216 -37.05 -14.65 16.01
C TRP A 216 -37.48 -16.12 16.20
N LEU A 217 -36.61 -16.96 16.75
CA LEU A 217 -36.95 -18.37 17.09
C LEU A 217 -37.79 -18.50 18.36
N SER A 218 -38.04 -17.43 19.10
CA SER A 218 -38.86 -17.46 20.30
C SER A 218 -40.34 -17.55 19.93
N PRO A 219 -41.14 -18.42 20.61
CA PRO A 219 -42.55 -18.60 20.29
C PRO A 219 -43.36 -17.31 20.40
N GLY A 220 -44.13 -17.00 19.36
CA GLY A 220 -45.03 -15.82 19.35
C GLY A 220 -44.35 -14.48 19.00
N MET A 221 -43.05 -14.45 18.72
CA MET A 221 -42.34 -13.26 18.34
C MET A 221 -42.59 -12.91 16.88
N SER A 222 -42.94 -11.65 16.60
CA SER A 222 -43.00 -11.16 15.23
C SER A 222 -41.61 -10.79 14.71
N ASN A 223 -41.46 -10.69 13.37
CA ASN A 223 -40.18 -10.33 12.76
C ASN A 223 -39.69 -8.95 13.21
N ASP A 224 -40.59 -7.97 13.28
CA ASP A 224 -40.25 -6.60 13.67
C ASP A 224 -39.86 -6.49 15.15
N GLU A 225 -40.52 -7.24 16.03
CA GLU A 225 -40.15 -7.32 17.44
C GLU A 225 -38.79 -7.98 17.64
N ALA A 226 -38.50 -9.06 16.92
CA ALA A 226 -37.21 -9.74 16.98
C ALA A 226 -36.06 -8.80 16.55
N VAL A 227 -36.24 -8.04 15.48
CA VAL A 227 -35.28 -7.03 15.02
C VAL A 227 -35.11 -5.93 16.06
N ALA A 228 -36.19 -5.36 16.58
CA ALA A 228 -36.15 -4.29 17.58
C ALA A 228 -35.42 -4.73 18.86
N LEU A 229 -35.73 -5.93 19.37
CA LEU A 229 -35.07 -6.49 20.55
C LEU A 229 -33.60 -6.84 20.29
N GLY A 230 -33.29 -7.40 19.12
CA GLY A 230 -31.92 -7.68 18.71
C GLY A 230 -31.08 -6.42 18.73
N ILE A 231 -31.55 -5.34 18.10
CA ILE A 231 -30.86 -4.03 18.10
C ILE A 231 -30.78 -3.46 19.52
N ALA A 232 -31.85 -3.52 20.32
CA ALA A 232 -31.84 -2.96 21.67
C ALA A 232 -30.82 -3.64 22.59
N HIS A 233 -30.61 -4.97 22.45
CA HIS A 233 -29.67 -5.71 23.27
C HIS A 233 -28.22 -5.59 22.79
N THR A 234 -27.99 -5.49 21.49
CA THR A 234 -26.64 -5.43 20.93
C THR A 234 -26.14 -4.01 20.74
N GLY A 235 -27.02 -3.04 20.51
CA GLY A 235 -26.68 -1.66 20.17
C GLY A 235 -25.77 -0.97 21.19
N ARG A 236 -25.98 -1.21 22.48
CA ARG A 236 -25.10 -0.65 23.54
C ARG A 236 -23.66 -1.18 23.42
N VAL A 237 -23.51 -2.47 23.17
CA VAL A 237 -22.18 -3.09 23.05
C VAL A 237 -21.49 -2.60 21.81
N ILE A 238 -22.18 -2.55 20.66
CA ILE A 238 -21.65 -2.06 19.39
C ILE A 238 -21.25 -0.58 19.51
N THR A 239 -22.10 0.25 20.10
CA THR A 239 -21.81 1.69 20.29
C THR A 239 -20.63 1.90 21.22
N ALA A 240 -20.54 1.16 22.34
CA ALA A 240 -19.42 1.24 23.26
C ALA A 240 -18.10 0.82 22.58
N ALA A 241 -18.12 -0.28 21.82
CA ALA A 241 -16.95 -0.71 21.08
C ALA A 241 -16.52 0.30 20.00
N ALA A 242 -17.47 0.88 19.25
CA ALA A 242 -17.18 1.92 18.26
C ALA A 242 -16.56 3.16 18.90
N LEU A 243 -17.05 3.59 20.08
CA LEU A 243 -16.48 4.71 20.82
C LEU A 243 -15.07 4.42 21.32
N ILE A 244 -14.83 3.23 21.90
CA ILE A 244 -13.49 2.82 22.36
C ILE A 244 -12.50 2.84 21.21
N MET A 245 -12.87 2.25 20.06
CA MET A 245 -12.03 2.22 18.88
C MET A 245 -11.74 3.64 18.35
N SER A 246 -12.78 4.49 18.26
CA SER A 246 -12.63 5.88 17.81
C SER A 246 -11.71 6.68 18.72
N ILE A 247 -11.84 6.53 20.04
CA ILE A 247 -10.96 7.18 21.02
C ILE A 247 -9.52 6.66 20.90
N SER A 248 -9.35 5.35 20.73
CA SER A 248 -8.01 4.74 20.58
C SER A 248 -7.29 5.24 19.33
N PHE A 249 -7.98 5.33 18.19
CA PHE A 249 -7.41 5.89 16.97
C PHE A 249 -7.15 7.40 17.08
N ALA A 250 -8.04 8.15 17.73
CA ALA A 250 -7.84 9.57 17.97
C ALA A 250 -6.60 9.82 18.88
N ALA A 251 -6.42 8.99 19.91
CA ALA A 251 -5.25 9.05 20.77
C ALA A 251 -3.95 8.73 20.00
N LEU A 252 -3.99 7.79 19.05
CA LEU A 252 -2.84 7.47 18.21
C LEU A 252 -2.43 8.67 17.33
N ILE A 253 -3.41 9.39 16.76
CA ILE A 253 -3.14 10.62 15.98
C ILE A 253 -2.47 11.67 16.89
N ALA A 254 -2.94 11.85 18.11
CA ALA A 254 -2.38 12.81 19.06
C ALA A 254 -0.97 12.42 19.58
N ALA A 255 -0.59 11.14 19.52
CA ALA A 255 0.70 10.64 19.98
C ALA A 255 1.82 10.76 18.94
N SER A 256 1.47 11.01 17.67
CA SER A 256 2.44 11.10 16.55
C SER A 256 3.03 12.51 16.33
N THR A 257 2.76 13.43 17.23
CA THR A 257 3.37 14.79 17.29
C THR A 257 4.43 14.86 18.42
#